data_2665442e13afcdd06451ab18571ac821
#
_entry.id   2665442e13afcdd06451ab18571ac821
#
_cell.length_a   1.000
_cell.length_b   1.000
_cell.length_c   1.000
_cell.angle_alpha   90.00
_cell.angle_beta   90.00
_cell.angle_gamma   90.00
#
_symmetry.space_group_name_H-M   'P 1'
#
loop_
_entity.id
_entity.type
_entity.pdbx_description
1 polymer ?
#
loop_
_entity_poly.entity_id
_entity_poly.type
_entity_poly.pdbx_seq_one_letter_code
_entity_poly.pdbx_strand_id
1 'polypeptide(L)'
;MKKIELLRQLQKYPLFTFNDFIKETRFSAKYAKVSIFRLKKEKLIFEIEKGKYTVFDESMIFASLIVTPSYISFWTALKFYNLTEQLPKDIMIASSRIKKPIIKHRIQFFKTKNMWGYKKQRYEGFDIFIAEPEKALVDYLYFVSIGKKPKN
;
A
#
# COMPACT_ATOMS: atom_id res chain seq x y z
N MET A 1 -7.37 27.60 2.70
CA MET A 1 -7.96 26.34 3.20
C MET A 1 -7.39 26.04 4.58
N LYS A 2 -8.27 25.78 5.53
CA LYS A 2 -7.83 25.45 6.88
C LYS A 2 -7.22 24.06 6.91
N LYS A 3 -6.26 23.84 7.81
CA LYS A 3 -5.55 22.58 7.95
C LYS A 3 -6.52 21.40 8.14
N ILE A 4 -7.54 21.55 8.98
CA ILE A 4 -8.54 20.50 9.24
C ILE A 4 -9.30 20.14 7.96
N GLU A 5 -9.73 21.13 7.18
CA GLU A 5 -10.41 20.88 5.91
C GLU A 5 -9.50 20.17 4.93
N LEU A 6 -8.24 20.58 4.86
CA LEU A 6 -7.25 19.96 3.99
C LEU A 6 -7.06 18.48 4.33
N LEU A 7 -6.86 18.16 5.60
CA LEU A 7 -6.71 16.77 6.03
C LEU A 7 -7.95 15.95 5.75
N ARG A 8 -9.14 16.55 5.94
CA ARG A 8 -10.39 15.86 5.62
C ARG A 8 -10.49 15.52 4.13
N GLN A 9 -10.06 16.42 3.26
CA GLN A 9 -10.03 16.16 1.82
C GLN A 9 -9.04 15.06 1.48
N LEU A 10 -7.86 15.08 2.10
CA LEU A 10 -6.82 14.09 1.83
C LEU A 10 -7.19 12.69 2.36
N GLN A 11 -8.05 12.60 3.35
CA GLN A 11 -8.54 11.32 3.87
C GLN A 11 -9.40 10.55 2.88
N LYS A 12 -9.85 11.19 1.82
CA LYS A 12 -10.60 10.53 0.76
C LYS A 12 -9.71 9.63 -0.11
N TYR A 13 -8.42 9.83 -0.06
CA TYR A 13 -7.44 9.09 -0.85
C TYR A 13 -6.71 8.10 0.03
N PRO A 14 -6.66 6.82 -0.35
CA PRO A 14 -5.76 5.87 0.35
C PRO A 14 -4.30 6.21 0.11
N LEU A 15 -4.02 6.75 -1.07
CA LEU A 15 -2.69 7.18 -1.48
C LEU A 15 -2.87 8.33 -2.47
N PHE A 16 -2.11 9.41 -2.33
CA PHE A 16 -2.24 10.55 -3.25
C PHE A 16 -0.88 11.00 -3.75
N THR A 17 -0.88 11.57 -4.95
CA THR A 17 0.31 12.15 -5.57
C THR A 17 0.32 13.66 -5.36
N PHE A 18 1.45 14.27 -5.75
CA PHE A 18 1.56 15.73 -5.76
C PHE A 18 0.46 16.37 -6.63
N ASN A 19 0.16 15.77 -7.78
CA ASN A 19 -0.89 16.28 -8.66
C ASN A 19 -2.28 16.18 -8.00
N ASP A 20 -2.53 15.08 -7.28
CA ASP A 20 -3.78 14.94 -6.53
C ASP A 20 -3.90 16.04 -5.48
N PHE A 21 -2.79 16.34 -4.79
CA PHE A 21 -2.76 17.39 -3.77
C PHE A 21 -3.09 18.75 -4.37
N ILE A 22 -2.48 19.09 -5.52
CA ILE A 22 -2.77 20.35 -6.21
C ILE A 22 -4.24 20.40 -6.65
N LYS A 23 -4.75 19.29 -7.15
CA LYS A 23 -6.14 19.20 -7.61
C LYS A 23 -7.13 19.47 -6.47
N GLU A 24 -6.86 18.93 -5.28
CA GLU A 24 -7.72 19.12 -4.12
C GLU A 24 -7.61 20.52 -3.52
N THR A 25 -6.40 21.07 -3.47
CA THR A 25 -6.15 22.36 -2.79
C THR A 25 -6.22 23.56 -3.72
N ARG A 26 -5.98 23.34 -5.01
CA ARG A 26 -5.81 24.39 -6.02
C ARG A 26 -4.66 25.34 -5.70
N PHE A 27 -3.71 24.90 -4.90
CA PHE A 27 -2.51 25.67 -4.60
C PHE A 27 -1.59 25.74 -5.83
N SER A 28 -0.76 26.80 -5.89
CA SER A 28 0.32 26.82 -6.86
C SER A 28 1.31 25.69 -6.56
N ALA A 29 2.09 25.27 -7.56
CA ALA A 29 3.08 24.20 -7.36
C ALA A 29 4.06 24.57 -6.24
N LYS A 30 4.50 25.83 -6.19
CA LYS A 30 5.43 26.30 -5.17
C LYS A 30 4.82 26.22 -3.76
N TYR A 31 3.62 26.70 -3.60
CA TYR A 31 2.94 26.66 -2.29
C TYR A 31 2.61 25.24 -1.88
N ALA A 32 2.23 24.39 -2.84
CA ALA A 32 1.94 22.98 -2.57
C ALA A 32 3.18 22.25 -2.02
N LYS A 33 4.36 22.51 -2.59
CA LYS A 33 5.61 21.90 -2.08
C LYS A 33 5.88 22.31 -0.64
N VAL A 34 5.70 23.59 -0.32
CA VAL A 34 5.89 24.10 1.03
C VAL A 34 4.87 23.46 1.99
N SER A 35 3.61 23.40 1.55
CA SER A 35 2.54 22.83 2.36
C SER A 35 2.79 21.34 2.68
N ILE A 36 3.17 20.56 1.68
CA ILE A 36 3.50 19.14 1.86
C ILE A 36 4.68 18.98 2.82
N PHE A 37 5.71 19.79 2.66
CA PHE A 37 6.86 19.74 3.56
C PHE A 37 6.45 19.98 5.01
N ARG A 38 5.61 20.98 5.26
CA ARG A 38 5.11 21.29 6.59
C ARG A 38 4.28 20.17 7.18
N LEU A 39 3.37 19.61 6.38
CA LEU A 39 2.51 18.50 6.82
C LEU A 39 3.33 17.26 7.17
N LYS A 40 4.36 16.96 6.38
CA LYS A 40 5.28 15.85 6.67
C LYS A 40 6.03 16.09 7.98
N LYS A 41 6.52 17.31 8.18
CA LYS A 41 7.26 17.67 9.38
C LYS A 41 6.38 17.54 10.62
N GLU A 42 5.11 17.90 10.51
CA GLU A 42 4.14 17.77 11.60
C GLU A 42 3.62 16.34 11.77
N LYS A 43 4.06 15.41 10.92
CA LYS A 43 3.65 13.99 10.92
C LYS A 43 2.16 13.80 10.67
N LEU A 44 1.55 14.72 9.94
CA LEU A 44 0.14 14.64 9.54
C LEU A 44 -0.04 13.89 8.22
N ILE A 45 1.01 13.82 7.40
CA ILE A 45 1.06 12.96 6.23
C ILE A 45 2.39 12.22 6.21
N PHE A 46 2.41 11.11 5.48
CA PHE A 46 3.60 10.28 5.33
C PHE A 46 3.95 10.16 3.86
N GLU A 47 5.22 10.31 3.52
CA GLU A 47 5.72 10.03 2.17
C GLU A 47 6.07 8.54 2.11
N ILE A 48 5.33 7.80 1.29
CA ILE A 48 5.54 6.35 1.16
C ILE A 48 6.74 6.08 0.27
N GLU A 49 6.79 6.75 -0.86
CA GLU A 49 7.95 6.83 -1.75
C GLU A 49 7.86 8.16 -2.49
N LYS A 50 8.89 8.52 -3.23
CA LYS A 50 8.96 9.83 -3.87
C LYS A 50 7.71 10.11 -4.69
N GLY A 51 7.00 11.18 -4.31
CA GLY A 51 5.81 11.64 -4.99
C GLY A 51 4.51 10.94 -4.59
N LYS A 52 4.55 10.01 -3.63
CA LYS A 52 3.36 9.31 -3.16
C LYS A 52 3.19 9.49 -1.65
N TYR A 53 2.02 9.98 -1.25
CA TYR A 53 1.76 10.40 0.13
C TYR A 53 0.44 9.80 0.63
N THR A 54 0.30 9.71 1.95
CA THR A 54 -0.93 9.27 2.59
C THR A 54 -1.08 9.95 3.95
N VAL A 55 -2.34 10.08 4.41
CA VAL A 55 -2.61 10.52 5.77
C VAL A 55 -2.69 9.31 6.73
N PHE A 56 -2.64 8.10 6.22
CA PHE A 56 -2.84 6.88 7.01
C PHE A 56 -1.51 6.25 7.41
N ASP A 57 -1.45 5.76 8.64
CA ASP A 57 -0.30 5.02 9.13
C ASP A 57 -0.50 3.50 9.02
N GLU A 58 -1.63 3.07 8.48
CA GLU A 58 -1.94 1.66 8.29
C GLU A 58 -1.66 1.23 6.85
N SER A 59 -0.57 0.49 6.66
CA SER A 59 -0.08 0.14 5.32
C SER A 59 -1.02 -0.76 4.53
N MET A 60 -1.90 -1.53 5.18
CA MET A 60 -2.89 -2.34 4.47
C MET A 60 -3.77 -1.50 3.55
N ILE A 61 -4.02 -0.25 3.91
CA ILE A 61 -4.89 0.65 3.14
C ILE A 61 -4.31 0.96 1.76
N PHE A 62 -2.99 1.11 1.65
CA PHE A 62 -2.38 1.60 0.41
C PHE A 62 -1.35 0.66 -0.22
N ALA A 63 -0.96 -0.42 0.47
CA ALA A 63 0.15 -1.26 0.01
C ALA A 63 -0.08 -1.84 -1.39
N SER A 64 -1.30 -2.25 -1.72
CA SER A 64 -1.61 -2.82 -3.03
C SER A 64 -1.78 -1.77 -4.14
N LEU A 65 -1.65 -0.49 -3.81
CA LEU A 65 -1.80 0.61 -4.76
C LEU A 65 -0.47 1.21 -5.20
N ILE A 66 0.62 0.85 -4.55
CA ILE A 66 1.95 1.43 -4.83
C ILE A 66 2.46 0.99 -6.19
N VAL A 67 2.32 -0.29 -6.51
CA VAL A 67 2.62 -0.84 -7.83
C VAL A 67 1.31 -1.38 -8.40
N THR A 68 0.99 -1.07 -9.64
CA THR A 68 -0.21 -1.61 -10.29
C THR A 68 0.18 -2.32 -11.58
N PRO A 69 -0.35 -3.53 -11.81
CA PRO A 69 -1.15 -4.33 -10.90
C PRO A 69 -0.31 -4.99 -9.80
N SER A 70 -0.91 -5.12 -8.63
CA SER A 70 -0.34 -5.87 -7.51
C SER A 70 -1.47 -6.24 -6.55
N TYR A 71 -1.21 -7.18 -5.66
CA TYR A 71 -2.20 -7.58 -4.67
C TYR A 71 -1.51 -8.12 -3.42
N ILE A 72 -2.21 -8.02 -2.29
CA ILE A 72 -1.75 -8.58 -1.02
C ILE A 72 -1.84 -10.11 -1.11
N SER A 73 -0.79 -10.83 -0.73
CA SER A 73 -0.75 -12.28 -0.86
C SER A 73 0.03 -12.92 0.29
N PHE A 74 0.37 -14.21 0.15
CA PHE A 74 1.21 -14.97 1.06
C PHE A 74 0.63 -14.97 2.47
N TRP A 75 1.50 -14.89 3.49
CA TRP A 75 1.09 -14.91 4.88
C TRP A 75 0.15 -13.77 5.25
N THR A 76 0.33 -12.60 4.63
CA THR A 76 -0.52 -11.44 4.90
C THR A 76 -1.98 -11.71 4.50
N ALA A 77 -2.19 -12.27 3.31
CA ALA A 77 -3.54 -12.63 2.87
C ALA A 77 -4.12 -13.75 3.71
N LEU A 78 -3.32 -14.77 4.02
CA LEU A 78 -3.78 -15.89 4.86
C LEU A 78 -4.22 -15.40 6.24
N LYS A 79 -3.48 -14.45 6.81
CA LYS A 79 -3.85 -13.86 8.10
C LYS A 79 -5.14 -13.05 8.00
N PHE A 80 -5.30 -12.33 6.91
CA PHE A 80 -6.53 -11.55 6.67
C PHE A 80 -7.77 -12.44 6.74
N TYR A 81 -7.67 -13.67 6.21
CA TYR A 81 -8.78 -14.63 6.23
C TYR A 81 -8.80 -15.49 7.50
N ASN A 82 -7.92 -15.21 8.47
CA ASN A 82 -7.80 -15.97 9.71
C ASN A 82 -7.47 -17.45 9.48
N LEU A 83 -6.68 -17.74 8.45
CA LEU A 83 -6.25 -19.10 8.11
C LEU A 83 -4.91 -19.46 8.72
N THR A 84 -4.27 -18.55 9.44
CA THR A 84 -3.02 -18.77 10.15
C THR A 84 -3.04 -17.96 11.43
N GLU A 85 -2.36 -18.45 12.46
CA GLU A 85 -2.16 -17.72 13.71
C GLU A 85 -0.88 -16.88 13.67
N GLN A 86 -0.01 -17.11 12.68
CA GLN A 86 1.22 -16.36 12.54
C GLN A 86 0.91 -14.92 12.15
N LEU A 87 1.60 -13.98 12.82
CA LEU A 87 1.48 -12.56 12.51
C LEU A 87 2.64 -12.19 11.58
N PRO A 88 2.37 -11.91 10.30
CA PRO A 88 3.45 -11.47 9.40
C PRO A 88 4.03 -10.16 9.89
N LYS A 89 5.37 -10.04 9.86
CA LYS A 89 6.05 -8.79 10.21
C LYS A 89 5.77 -7.72 9.19
N ASP A 90 5.72 -8.10 7.92
CA ASP A 90 5.56 -7.18 6.81
C ASP A 90 4.34 -7.53 6.00
N ILE A 91 3.81 -6.53 5.30
CA ILE A 91 2.75 -6.76 4.32
C ILE A 91 3.42 -7.28 3.05
N MET A 92 3.00 -8.46 2.60
CA MET A 92 3.57 -9.13 1.44
C MET A 92 2.71 -8.89 0.22
N ILE A 93 3.32 -8.28 -0.79
CA ILE A 93 2.64 -7.89 -2.03
C ILE A 93 3.20 -8.69 -3.19
N ALA A 94 2.30 -9.37 -3.93
CA ALA A 94 2.67 -9.96 -5.21
C ALA A 94 2.51 -8.88 -6.28
N SER A 95 3.60 -8.54 -6.96
CA SER A 95 3.61 -7.40 -7.88
C SER A 95 4.04 -7.80 -9.28
N SER A 96 3.57 -7.02 -10.26
CA SER A 96 3.92 -7.21 -11.66
C SER A 96 5.35 -6.75 -11.99
N ARG A 97 5.96 -5.97 -11.11
CA ARG A 97 7.30 -5.41 -11.32
C ARG A 97 8.16 -5.64 -10.09
N ILE A 98 9.48 -5.69 -10.32
CA ILE A 98 10.45 -5.70 -9.24
C ILE A 98 10.37 -4.37 -8.50
N LYS A 99 10.29 -4.43 -7.18
CA LYS A 99 10.22 -3.25 -6.33
C LYS A 99 10.98 -3.54 -5.04
N LYS A 100 11.82 -2.58 -4.63
CA LYS A 100 12.52 -2.70 -3.34
C LYS A 100 11.53 -2.60 -2.19
N PRO A 101 11.79 -3.31 -1.08
CA PRO A 101 10.94 -3.19 0.09
C PRO A 101 10.87 -1.75 0.59
N ILE A 102 9.70 -1.35 1.07
CA ILE A 102 9.53 -0.08 1.76
C ILE A 102 9.61 -0.40 3.26
N ILE A 103 10.82 -0.39 3.79
CA ILE A 103 11.11 -0.88 5.14
C ILE A 103 10.37 -0.06 6.19
N LYS A 104 10.30 1.24 6.02
CA LYS A 104 9.67 2.15 6.96
C LYS A 104 8.19 1.86 7.17
N HIS A 105 7.52 1.34 6.15
CA HIS A 105 6.10 1.00 6.19
C HIS A 105 5.86 -0.49 6.19
N ARG A 106 6.92 -1.29 6.31
CA ARG A 106 6.87 -2.76 6.43
C ARG A 106 6.16 -3.41 5.25
N ILE A 107 6.54 -3.03 4.04
CA ILE A 107 5.97 -3.58 2.82
C ILE A 107 7.06 -4.30 2.04
N GLN A 108 6.83 -5.56 1.66
CA GLN A 108 7.71 -6.33 0.80
C GLN A 108 6.98 -6.66 -0.50
N PHE A 109 7.72 -6.60 -1.60
CA PHE A 109 7.19 -6.88 -2.94
C PHE A 109 7.85 -8.13 -3.50
N PHE A 110 7.04 -9.01 -4.07
CA PHE A 110 7.50 -10.24 -4.71
C PHE A 110 6.98 -10.22 -6.15
N LYS A 111 7.91 -10.17 -7.12
CA LYS A 111 7.53 -10.14 -8.53
C LYS A 111 6.97 -11.48 -8.95
N THR A 112 5.82 -11.45 -9.63
CA THR A 112 5.21 -12.66 -10.20
C THR A 112 4.60 -12.34 -11.56
N LYS A 113 4.58 -13.35 -12.44
CA LYS A 113 3.84 -13.28 -13.68
C LYS A 113 2.43 -13.84 -13.53
N ASN A 114 2.14 -14.48 -12.40
CA ASN A 114 0.88 -15.18 -12.15
C ASN A 114 -0.15 -14.25 -11.54
N MET A 115 -0.55 -13.22 -12.28
CA MET A 115 -1.45 -12.17 -11.81
C MET A 115 -2.92 -12.58 -12.01
N TRP A 116 -3.36 -13.57 -11.23
CA TRP A 116 -4.75 -14.06 -11.24
C TRP A 116 -5.13 -14.49 -9.84
N GLY A 117 -6.42 -14.75 -9.62
CA GLY A 117 -6.91 -15.26 -8.34
C GLY A 117 -6.93 -14.23 -7.22
N TYR A 118 -6.95 -12.95 -7.54
CA TYR A 118 -7.10 -11.89 -6.57
C TYR A 118 -8.34 -11.07 -6.88
N LYS A 119 -8.80 -10.30 -5.89
CA LYS A 119 -10.04 -9.53 -6.00
C LYS A 119 -9.93 -8.22 -5.25
N LYS A 120 -10.89 -7.33 -5.51
CA LYS A 120 -11.10 -6.14 -4.67
C LYS A 120 -11.76 -6.56 -3.38
N GLN A 121 -11.32 -5.97 -2.29
CA GLN A 121 -11.90 -6.18 -0.96
C GLN A 121 -12.00 -4.84 -0.26
N ARG A 122 -13.15 -4.57 0.35
CA ARG A 122 -13.30 -3.35 1.17
C ARG A 122 -12.52 -3.52 2.47
N TYR A 123 -11.77 -2.50 2.80
CA TYR A 123 -10.96 -2.46 4.01
C TYR A 123 -10.88 -1.02 4.50
N GLU A 124 -11.40 -0.76 5.69
CA GLU A 124 -11.38 0.58 6.29
C GLU A 124 -11.88 1.68 5.36
N GLY A 125 -12.93 1.39 4.58
CA GLY A 125 -13.55 2.35 3.68
C GLY A 125 -12.90 2.47 2.30
N PHE A 126 -11.87 1.68 2.01
CA PHE A 126 -11.18 1.71 0.73
C PHE A 126 -11.17 0.34 0.07
N ASP A 127 -10.91 0.32 -1.22
CA ASP A 127 -10.73 -0.91 -1.96
C ASP A 127 -9.26 -1.31 -1.93
N ILE A 128 -8.98 -2.51 -1.43
CA ILE A 128 -7.65 -3.11 -1.52
C ILE A 128 -7.73 -4.29 -2.49
N PHE A 129 -6.57 -4.68 -3.04
CA PHE A 129 -6.47 -5.88 -3.86
C PHE A 129 -5.82 -6.97 -3.04
N ILE A 130 -6.47 -8.12 -2.94
CA ILE A 130 -6.00 -9.21 -2.11
C ILE A 130 -6.24 -10.55 -2.79
N ALA A 131 -5.26 -11.45 -2.68
CA ALA A 131 -5.40 -12.81 -3.20
C ALA A 131 -6.55 -13.53 -2.48
N GLU A 132 -7.27 -14.35 -3.22
CA GLU A 132 -8.18 -15.28 -2.57
C GLU A 132 -7.37 -16.33 -1.79
N PRO A 133 -7.97 -17.01 -0.80
CA PRO A 133 -7.19 -17.91 0.07
C PRO A 133 -6.37 -18.94 -0.68
N GLU A 134 -6.96 -19.56 -1.70
CA GLU A 134 -6.29 -20.58 -2.51
C GLU A 134 -5.11 -19.98 -3.25
N LYS A 135 -5.27 -18.78 -3.78
CA LYS A 135 -4.20 -18.08 -4.52
C LYS A 135 -3.06 -17.70 -3.61
N ALA A 136 -3.35 -17.24 -2.40
CA ALA A 136 -2.31 -16.89 -1.44
C ALA A 136 -1.44 -18.11 -1.13
N LEU A 137 -2.04 -19.28 -0.98
CA LEU A 137 -1.33 -20.52 -0.74
C LEU A 137 -0.51 -20.94 -1.98
N VAL A 138 -1.11 -20.84 -3.16
CA VAL A 138 -0.42 -21.17 -4.41
C VAL A 138 0.80 -20.27 -4.62
N ASP A 139 0.67 -18.96 -4.36
CA ASP A 139 1.78 -18.03 -4.45
C ASP A 139 2.90 -18.42 -3.49
N TYR A 140 2.55 -18.74 -2.25
CA TYR A 140 3.54 -19.15 -1.26
C TYR A 140 4.30 -20.40 -1.71
N LEU A 141 3.57 -21.43 -2.13
CA LEU A 141 4.18 -22.68 -2.58
C LEU A 141 5.06 -22.49 -3.82
N TYR A 142 4.62 -21.64 -4.73
CA TYR A 142 5.42 -21.33 -5.92
C TYR A 142 6.76 -20.70 -5.55
N PHE A 143 6.75 -19.69 -4.67
CA PHE A 143 7.99 -19.01 -4.27
C PHE A 143 8.91 -19.93 -3.48
N VAL A 144 8.36 -20.82 -2.66
CA VAL A 144 9.15 -21.83 -1.96
C VAL A 144 9.81 -22.77 -2.97
N SER A 145 9.08 -23.19 -4.02
CA SER A 145 9.60 -24.13 -5.02
C SER A 145 10.77 -23.56 -5.81
N ILE A 146 10.82 -22.24 -6.00
CA ILE A 146 11.93 -21.61 -6.72
C ILE A 146 13.01 -21.04 -5.77
N GLY A 147 12.94 -21.39 -4.48
CA GLY A 147 13.94 -20.99 -3.50
C GLY A 147 13.81 -19.58 -2.98
N LYS A 148 12.70 -18.89 -3.25
CA LYS A 148 12.43 -17.51 -2.80
C LYS A 148 11.35 -17.50 -1.73
N LYS A 149 11.66 -18.07 -0.58
CA LYS A 149 10.68 -18.21 0.49
C LYS A 149 10.29 -16.86 1.09
N PRO A 150 9.00 -16.44 0.98
CA PRO A 150 8.52 -15.27 1.68
C PRO A 150 8.57 -15.52 3.19
N LYS A 151 9.33 -14.71 3.90
CA LYS A 151 9.51 -14.88 5.35
C LYS A 151 8.42 -14.15 6.11
N ASN A 152 8.01 -14.78 7.14
CA ASN A 152 7.04 -14.28 8.08
C ASN A 152 7.62 -13.14 8.93
#